data_85dcff222373f13732b0221effa3fe72
#
_entry.id   85dcff222373f13732b0221effa3fe72
#
_cell.length_a   1.000
_cell.length_b   1.000
_cell.length_c   1.000
_cell.angle_alpha   90.00
_cell.angle_beta   90.00
_cell.angle_gamma   90.00
#
_symmetry.space_group_name_H-M   'P 1'
#
loop_
_entity.id
_entity.type
_entity.pdbx_description
1 polymer ?
#
loop_
_entity_poly.entity_id
_entity_poly.type
_entity_poly.pdbx_seq_one_letter_code
_entity_poly.pdbx_strand_id
1 'polypeptide(L)'
;PVALDRTQGDVHAAGNPHIQLDPRNLLKIGDALATRLGELDSPNAAAYRAGYQAFAGKWQAAIVRWEKEAASLRGVPVLVHHASFVYLANWLGLKQTGTLEPKPGVEPSSGHLSGLLARQQNAPARMVLRTAYQSDGPSLWIAGKAGIPAVMLPFTVGGSPEAGDLYGLFDDTIRRLLKGLN
;
A
#
# COMPACT_ATOMS: atom_id res chain seq x y z
N PRO A 1 28.88 -1.37 -8.31
CA PRO A 1 27.74 -1.37 -7.40
C PRO A 1 28.16 -0.68 -6.11
N VAL A 2 27.51 0.44 -5.78
CA VAL A 2 27.73 1.11 -4.50
C VAL A 2 27.16 0.17 -3.43
N ALA A 3 27.99 -0.24 -2.46
CA ALA A 3 27.52 -1.01 -1.33
C ALA A 3 26.45 -0.20 -0.60
N LEU A 4 25.24 -0.74 -0.49
CA LEU A 4 24.15 -0.10 0.25
C LEU A 4 24.51 -0.11 1.73
N ASP A 5 24.77 1.05 2.29
CA ASP A 5 25.02 1.24 3.71
C ASP A 5 23.69 1.13 4.47
N ARG A 6 23.56 0.11 5.34
CA ARG A 6 22.37 -0.10 6.19
C ARG A 6 22.10 1.08 7.12
N THR A 7 23.06 1.94 7.39
CA THR A 7 22.84 3.19 8.15
C THR A 7 21.96 4.19 7.41
N GLN A 8 21.74 4.00 6.10
CA GLN A 8 20.87 4.81 5.26
C GLN A 8 19.44 4.27 5.17
N GLY A 9 19.12 3.21 5.89
CA GLY A 9 17.84 2.53 5.86
C GLY A 9 17.71 1.51 4.72
N ASP A 10 16.51 0.96 4.56
CA ASP A 10 16.20 -0.02 3.52
C ASP A 10 15.98 0.69 2.17
N VAL A 11 17.08 0.98 1.47
CA VAL A 11 17.06 1.73 0.20
C VAL A 11 17.07 0.75 -0.97
N HIS A 12 16.04 0.80 -1.80
CA HIS A 12 15.93 0.04 -3.03
C HIS A 12 16.41 0.87 -4.22
N ALA A 13 17.61 0.56 -4.74
CA ALA A 13 18.22 1.29 -5.86
C ALA A 13 17.38 1.26 -7.15
N ALA A 14 16.56 0.23 -7.34
CA ALA A 14 15.67 0.07 -8.50
C ALA A 14 14.28 0.71 -8.32
N GLY A 15 14.03 1.40 -7.20
CA GLY A 15 12.74 2.02 -6.87
C GLY A 15 11.95 1.28 -5.79
N ASN A 16 10.79 1.79 -5.44
CA ASN A 16 9.95 1.21 -4.38
C ASN A 16 9.37 -0.14 -4.83
N PRO A 17 9.60 -1.25 -4.08
CA PRO A 17 9.21 -2.60 -4.49
C PRO A 17 7.73 -2.94 -4.24
N HIS A 18 6.97 -2.09 -3.53
CA HIS A 18 5.61 -2.39 -3.08
C HIS A 18 4.55 -2.23 -4.19
N ILE A 19 4.88 -2.69 -5.40
CA ILE A 19 4.07 -2.51 -6.62
C ILE A 19 2.70 -3.19 -6.56
N GLN A 20 2.55 -4.22 -5.71
CA GLN A 20 1.30 -4.99 -5.58
C GLN A 20 0.14 -4.19 -4.98
N LEU A 21 0.41 -3.03 -4.39
CA LEU A 21 -0.63 -2.20 -3.77
C LEU A 21 -1.36 -1.27 -4.75
N ASP A 22 -1.02 -1.31 -6.03
CA ASP A 22 -1.83 -0.73 -7.11
C ASP A 22 -2.38 -1.87 -7.96
N PRO A 23 -3.71 -2.09 -7.99
CA PRO A 23 -4.30 -3.22 -8.71
C PRO A 23 -4.04 -3.16 -10.22
N ARG A 24 -3.76 -1.97 -10.77
CA ARG A 24 -3.41 -1.81 -12.19
C ARG A 24 -2.07 -2.44 -12.53
N ASN A 25 -1.14 -2.52 -11.56
CA ASN A 25 0.13 -3.22 -11.74
C ASN A 25 -0.04 -4.73 -11.85
N LEU A 26 -1.06 -5.30 -11.17
CA LEU A 26 -1.32 -6.74 -11.22
C LEU A 26 -1.74 -7.22 -12.61
N LEU A 27 -2.38 -6.36 -13.42
CA LEU A 27 -2.63 -6.64 -14.83
C LEU A 27 -1.32 -6.82 -15.61
N LYS A 28 -0.35 -5.90 -15.41
CA LYS A 28 0.96 -5.97 -16.07
C LYS A 28 1.77 -7.18 -15.62
N ILE A 29 1.73 -7.47 -14.32
CA ILE A 29 2.41 -8.63 -13.73
C ILE A 29 1.81 -9.93 -14.29
N GLY A 30 0.49 -10.03 -14.32
CA GLY A 30 -0.21 -11.20 -14.84
C GLY A 30 0.07 -11.45 -16.33
N ASP A 31 0.13 -10.38 -17.15
CA ASP A 31 0.48 -10.46 -18.57
C ASP A 31 1.92 -10.95 -18.77
N ALA A 32 2.87 -10.35 -18.06
CA ALA A 32 4.27 -10.75 -18.11
C ALA A 32 4.47 -12.19 -17.63
N LEU A 33 3.76 -12.61 -16.56
CA LEU A 33 3.79 -13.97 -16.05
C LEU A 33 3.26 -14.97 -17.07
N ALA A 34 2.09 -14.70 -17.67
CA ALA A 34 1.50 -15.57 -18.68
C ALA A 34 2.40 -15.70 -19.93
N THR A 35 3.06 -14.60 -20.33
CA THR A 35 4.04 -14.61 -21.42
C THR A 35 5.24 -15.50 -21.05
N ARG A 36 5.81 -15.29 -19.86
CA ARG A 36 7.00 -16.03 -19.44
C ARG A 36 6.72 -17.52 -19.25
N LEU A 37 5.56 -17.88 -18.69
CA LEU A 37 5.14 -19.29 -18.58
C LEU A 37 4.97 -19.93 -19.96
N GLY A 38 4.39 -19.21 -20.92
CA GLY A 38 4.25 -19.71 -22.29
C GLY A 38 5.59 -19.92 -23.02
N GLU A 39 6.63 -19.12 -22.70
CA GLU A 39 7.98 -19.34 -23.22
C GLU A 39 8.64 -20.59 -22.62
N LEU A 40 8.45 -20.82 -21.30
CA LEU A 40 9.04 -21.95 -20.58
C LEU A 40 8.33 -23.27 -20.83
N ASP A 41 7.02 -23.23 -21.07
CA ASP A 41 6.13 -24.36 -21.29
C ASP A 41 5.24 -24.09 -22.51
N SER A 42 5.86 -24.07 -23.68
CA SER A 42 5.22 -23.70 -24.95
C SER A 42 4.01 -24.58 -25.33
N PRO A 43 3.95 -25.88 -25.01
CA PRO A 43 2.73 -26.66 -25.25
C PRO A 43 1.49 -26.12 -24.52
N ASN A 44 1.65 -25.48 -23.37
CA ASN A 44 0.56 -24.93 -22.55
C ASN A 44 0.41 -23.39 -22.68
N ALA A 45 1.15 -22.74 -23.59
CA ALA A 45 1.13 -21.28 -23.77
C ALA A 45 -0.27 -20.71 -23.97
N ALA A 46 -1.13 -21.39 -24.75
CA ALA A 46 -2.51 -20.97 -24.98
C ALA A 46 -3.35 -20.98 -23.69
N ALA A 47 -3.13 -21.98 -22.81
CA ALA A 47 -3.84 -22.09 -21.54
C ALA A 47 -3.43 -20.96 -20.58
N TYR A 48 -2.13 -20.63 -20.48
CA TYR A 48 -1.66 -19.50 -19.67
C TYR A 48 -2.23 -18.16 -20.16
N ARG A 49 -2.26 -17.94 -21.47
CA ARG A 49 -2.85 -16.75 -22.07
C ARG A 49 -4.35 -16.65 -21.81
N ALA A 50 -5.09 -17.75 -21.98
CA ALA A 50 -6.53 -17.79 -21.71
C ALA A 50 -6.83 -17.53 -20.22
N GLY A 51 -6.06 -18.11 -19.31
CA GLY A 51 -6.15 -17.86 -17.86
C GLY A 51 -5.94 -16.39 -17.51
N TYR A 52 -4.91 -15.77 -18.08
CA TYR A 52 -4.68 -14.33 -17.90
C TYR A 52 -5.85 -13.50 -18.44
N GLN A 53 -6.35 -13.77 -19.62
CA GLN A 53 -7.48 -13.02 -20.20
C GLN A 53 -8.73 -13.10 -19.32
N ALA A 54 -9.05 -14.30 -18.81
CA ALA A 54 -10.17 -14.49 -17.89
C ALA A 54 -9.99 -13.74 -16.57
N PHE A 55 -8.77 -13.73 -16.01
CA PHE A 55 -8.42 -12.94 -14.85
C PHE A 55 -8.54 -11.44 -15.15
N ALA A 56 -7.92 -10.96 -16.23
CA ALA A 56 -7.84 -9.55 -16.57
C ALA A 56 -9.22 -8.90 -16.75
N GLY A 57 -10.16 -9.60 -17.40
CA GLY A 57 -11.54 -9.09 -17.56
C GLY A 57 -12.26 -8.88 -16.24
N LYS A 58 -12.19 -9.86 -15.33
CA LYS A 58 -12.79 -9.76 -13.98
C LYS A 58 -12.08 -8.70 -13.12
N TRP A 59 -10.75 -8.67 -13.21
CA TRP A 59 -9.93 -7.74 -12.44
C TRP A 59 -10.15 -6.28 -12.83
N GLN A 60 -10.31 -6.01 -14.11
CA GLN A 60 -10.59 -4.68 -14.64
C GLN A 60 -11.96 -4.16 -14.15
N ALA A 61 -12.99 -5.03 -14.14
CA ALA A 61 -14.29 -4.70 -13.55
C ALA A 61 -14.19 -4.38 -12.05
N ALA A 62 -13.36 -5.13 -11.32
CA ALA A 62 -13.12 -4.87 -9.89
C ALA A 62 -12.40 -3.52 -9.67
N ILE A 63 -11.39 -3.18 -10.49
CA ILE A 63 -10.72 -1.87 -10.41
C ILE A 63 -11.73 -0.72 -10.56
N VAL A 64 -12.60 -0.78 -11.55
CA VAL A 64 -13.62 0.26 -11.77
C VAL A 64 -14.55 0.40 -10.54
N ARG A 65 -14.96 -0.72 -9.95
CA ARG A 65 -15.76 -0.72 -8.73
C ARG A 65 -15.01 -0.07 -7.56
N TRP A 66 -13.77 -0.49 -7.30
CA TRP A 66 -12.93 0.04 -6.22
C TRP A 66 -12.67 1.55 -6.36
N GLU A 67 -12.37 2.03 -7.58
CA GLU A 67 -12.14 3.45 -7.84
C GLU A 67 -13.40 4.29 -7.57
N LYS A 68 -14.58 3.75 -7.87
CA LYS A 68 -15.86 4.38 -7.53
C LYS A 68 -16.10 4.41 -6.02
N GLU A 69 -15.91 3.29 -5.33
CA GLU A 69 -16.08 3.17 -3.88
C GLU A 69 -15.11 4.09 -3.12
N ALA A 70 -13.88 4.16 -3.57
CA ALA A 70 -12.81 4.93 -2.95
C ALA A 70 -12.78 6.43 -3.35
N ALA A 71 -13.76 6.92 -4.11
CA ALA A 71 -13.72 8.28 -4.67
C ALA A 71 -13.56 9.39 -3.62
N SER A 72 -14.11 9.21 -2.41
CA SER A 72 -13.98 10.15 -1.29
C SER A 72 -12.59 10.20 -0.66
N LEU A 73 -11.72 9.23 -0.96
CA LEU A 73 -10.34 9.19 -0.49
C LEU A 73 -9.42 10.14 -1.28
N ARG A 74 -9.84 10.62 -2.43
CA ARG A 74 -9.02 11.50 -3.28
C ARG A 74 -8.67 12.80 -2.56
N GLY A 75 -7.37 13.07 -2.46
CA GLY A 75 -6.82 14.26 -1.81
C GLY A 75 -6.74 14.16 -0.29
N VAL A 76 -7.18 13.05 0.33
CA VAL A 76 -7.13 12.85 1.78
C VAL A 76 -5.66 12.79 2.24
N PRO A 77 -5.24 13.66 3.18
CA PRO A 77 -3.89 13.65 3.73
C PRO A 77 -3.74 12.51 4.73
N VAL A 78 -2.66 11.75 4.61
CA VAL A 78 -2.36 10.59 5.47
C VAL A 78 -0.90 10.61 5.94
N LEU A 79 -0.66 10.16 7.15
CA LEU A 79 0.66 9.72 7.60
C LEU A 79 0.80 8.23 7.32
N VAL A 80 2.00 7.77 7.05
CA VAL A 80 2.28 6.34 6.89
C VAL A 80 3.41 5.91 7.83
N HIS A 81 3.37 4.69 8.34
CA HIS A 81 4.45 4.20 9.19
C HIS A 81 5.75 4.07 8.37
N HIS A 82 5.69 3.37 7.28
CA HIS A 82 6.77 3.13 6.31
C HIS A 82 6.29 3.54 4.91
N ALA A 83 7.21 3.83 3.99
CA ALA A 83 6.89 4.19 2.60
C ALA A 83 6.35 3.01 1.75
N SER A 84 5.55 2.13 2.37
CA SER A 84 4.94 0.96 1.71
C SER A 84 3.80 1.35 0.77
N PHE A 85 3.11 2.45 1.05
CA PHE A 85 1.82 2.75 0.43
C PHE A 85 1.89 3.72 -0.76
N VAL A 86 3.07 3.96 -1.33
CA VAL A 86 3.27 4.91 -2.44
C VAL A 86 2.36 4.57 -3.64
N TYR A 87 2.30 3.30 -4.04
CA TYR A 87 1.46 2.88 -5.17
C TYR A 87 -0.03 2.97 -4.85
N LEU A 88 -0.44 2.56 -3.64
CA LEU A 88 -1.81 2.72 -3.15
C LEU A 88 -2.22 4.20 -3.14
N ALA A 89 -1.37 5.06 -2.59
CA ALA A 89 -1.62 6.50 -2.51
C ALA A 89 -1.76 7.11 -3.90
N ASN A 90 -0.89 6.76 -4.84
CA ASN A 90 -0.96 7.23 -6.22
C ASN A 90 -2.25 6.75 -6.92
N TRP A 91 -2.65 5.49 -6.72
CA TRP A 91 -3.87 4.96 -7.32
C TRP A 91 -5.13 5.65 -6.77
N LEU A 92 -5.26 5.73 -5.44
CA LEU A 92 -6.44 6.30 -4.78
C LEU A 92 -6.40 7.84 -4.68
N GLY A 93 -5.29 8.48 -5.04
CA GLY A 93 -5.10 9.92 -4.93
C GLY A 93 -4.96 10.42 -3.49
N LEU A 94 -4.50 9.57 -2.55
CA LEU A 94 -4.16 9.98 -1.19
C LEU A 94 -2.95 10.91 -1.19
N LYS A 95 -2.90 11.84 -0.24
CA LYS A 95 -1.75 12.73 -0.04
C LYS A 95 -0.92 12.26 1.15
N GLN A 96 0.19 11.59 0.88
CA GLN A 96 1.13 11.22 1.94
C GLN A 96 1.85 12.48 2.44
N THR A 97 1.62 12.86 3.70
CA THR A 97 2.15 14.08 4.33
C THR A 97 3.37 13.84 5.22
N GLY A 98 3.70 12.58 5.48
CA GLY A 98 4.88 12.19 6.24
C GLY A 98 4.96 10.70 6.52
N THR A 99 6.16 10.26 6.94
CA THR A 99 6.44 8.90 7.38
C THR A 99 6.83 8.90 8.84
N LEU A 100 6.40 7.88 9.60
CA LEU A 100 6.80 7.73 11.00
C LEU A 100 8.27 7.30 11.11
N GLU A 101 8.72 6.46 10.18
CA GLU A 101 10.15 6.17 10.03
C GLU A 101 10.87 7.39 9.46
N PRO A 102 11.97 7.86 10.09
CA PRO A 102 12.77 8.97 9.55
C PRO A 102 13.46 8.61 8.24
N LYS A 103 13.80 7.34 8.07
CA LYS A 103 14.30 6.68 6.85
C LYS A 103 13.72 5.28 6.79
N PRO A 104 13.54 4.67 5.60
CA PRO A 104 13.03 3.31 5.47
C PRO A 104 13.82 2.31 6.33
N GLY A 105 13.11 1.53 7.16
CA GLY A 105 13.71 0.53 8.05
C GLY A 105 14.38 1.07 9.31
N VAL A 106 14.29 2.37 9.57
CA VAL A 106 14.81 3.01 10.79
C VAL A 106 13.66 3.29 11.75
N GLU A 107 13.69 2.69 12.93
CA GLU A 107 12.64 2.84 13.94
C GLU A 107 12.31 4.30 14.26
N PRO A 108 11.02 4.64 14.41
CA PRO A 108 10.59 5.98 14.77
C PRO A 108 11.13 6.42 16.14
N SER A 109 11.91 7.49 16.17
CA SER A 109 12.35 8.09 17.44
C SER A 109 11.28 9.07 17.99
N SER A 110 11.28 9.27 19.31
CA SER A 110 10.37 10.22 19.97
C SER A 110 10.54 11.65 19.44
N GLY A 111 11.77 12.06 19.15
CA GLY A 111 12.05 13.37 18.55
C GLY A 111 11.45 13.54 17.15
N HIS A 112 11.59 12.51 16.30
CA HIS A 112 11.00 12.51 14.97
C HIS A 112 9.46 12.54 15.02
N LEU A 113 8.86 11.71 15.88
CA LEU A 113 7.39 11.69 16.07
C LEU A 113 6.86 13.03 16.60
N SER A 114 7.56 13.67 17.54
CA SER A 114 7.20 15.01 18.04
C SER A 114 7.26 16.07 16.95
N GLY A 115 8.27 16.00 16.08
CA GLY A 115 8.37 16.89 14.91
C GLY A 115 7.25 16.65 13.89
N LEU A 116 6.84 15.40 13.67
CA LEU A 116 5.67 15.07 12.86
C LEU A 116 4.38 15.63 13.46
N LEU A 117 4.20 15.46 14.79
CA LEU A 117 3.03 15.97 15.50
C LEU A 117 2.94 17.51 15.40
N ALA A 118 4.03 18.23 15.55
CA ALA A 118 4.04 19.67 15.38
C ALA A 118 3.58 20.11 13.98
N ARG A 119 3.96 19.37 12.94
CA ARG A 119 3.51 19.64 11.57
C ARG A 119 2.01 19.41 11.36
N GLN A 120 1.38 18.51 12.16
CA GLN A 120 -0.07 18.27 12.08
C GLN A 120 -0.90 19.51 12.41
N GLN A 121 -0.36 20.48 13.17
CA GLN A 121 -1.06 21.73 13.46
C GLN A 121 -1.31 22.59 12.22
N ASN A 122 -0.41 22.54 11.23
CA ASN A 122 -0.50 23.35 10.01
C ASN A 122 -1.02 22.55 8.80
N ALA A 123 -0.80 21.24 8.80
CA ALA A 123 -1.19 20.35 7.70
C ALA A 123 -1.69 19.00 8.27
N PRO A 124 -2.92 18.98 8.83
CA PRO A 124 -3.43 17.81 9.53
C PRO A 124 -3.68 16.65 8.58
N ALA A 125 -3.11 15.49 8.90
CA ALA A 125 -3.51 14.22 8.30
C ALA A 125 -4.87 13.78 8.88
N ARG A 126 -5.59 12.97 8.11
CA ARG A 126 -6.88 12.41 8.54
C ARG A 126 -6.73 11.03 9.17
N MET A 127 -5.64 10.34 8.94
CA MET A 127 -5.35 9.02 9.51
C MET A 127 -3.86 8.69 9.43
N VAL A 128 -3.44 7.69 10.23
CA VAL A 128 -2.11 7.07 10.16
C VAL A 128 -2.25 5.66 9.61
N LEU A 129 -1.53 5.33 8.53
CA LEU A 129 -1.55 4.01 7.90
C LEU A 129 -0.35 3.18 8.33
N ARG A 130 -0.58 1.92 8.69
CA ARG A 130 0.48 0.93 8.94
C ARG A 130 0.10 -0.43 8.36
N THR A 131 1.08 -1.29 8.21
CA THR A 131 0.87 -2.69 7.86
C THR A 131 0.72 -3.56 9.11
N ALA A 132 0.22 -4.79 8.95
CA ALA A 132 -0.01 -5.71 10.05
C ALA A 132 1.28 -6.16 10.77
N TYR A 133 2.42 -6.20 10.05
CA TYR A 133 3.71 -6.64 10.59
C TYR A 133 4.53 -5.52 11.28
N GLN A 134 4.10 -4.27 11.16
CA GLN A 134 4.76 -3.14 11.81
C GLN A 134 4.28 -3.00 13.26
N SER A 135 5.18 -2.57 14.15
CA SER A 135 4.84 -2.19 15.52
C SER A 135 3.72 -1.13 15.51
N ASP A 136 2.72 -1.31 16.34
CA ASP A 136 1.59 -0.38 16.44
C ASP A 136 1.87 0.83 17.34
N GLY A 137 2.82 0.71 18.28
CA GLY A 137 3.13 1.73 19.26
C GLY A 137 3.32 3.15 18.67
N PRO A 138 4.24 3.37 17.70
CA PRO A 138 4.42 4.68 17.09
C PRO A 138 3.16 5.23 16.40
N SER A 139 2.41 4.36 15.69
CA SER A 139 1.18 4.74 15.01
C SER A 139 0.07 5.11 15.98
N LEU A 140 -0.11 4.34 17.06
CA LEU A 140 -1.09 4.63 18.10
C LEU A 140 -0.73 5.90 18.87
N TRP A 141 0.54 6.10 19.17
CA TRP A 141 1.00 7.29 19.87
C TRP A 141 0.67 8.58 19.11
N ILE A 142 1.07 8.66 17.83
CA ILE A 142 0.82 9.88 17.04
C ILE A 142 -0.67 10.06 16.74
N ALA A 143 -1.39 8.98 16.48
CA ALA A 143 -2.83 8.98 16.25
C ALA A 143 -3.58 9.53 17.48
N GLY A 144 -3.27 9.04 18.67
CA GLY A 144 -3.86 9.52 19.92
C GLY A 144 -3.53 10.99 20.22
N LYS A 145 -2.30 11.43 19.94
CA LYS A 145 -1.89 12.84 20.15
C LYS A 145 -2.51 13.80 19.13
N ALA A 146 -2.69 13.34 17.89
CA ALA A 146 -3.27 14.15 16.81
C ALA A 146 -4.82 14.05 16.74
N GLY A 147 -5.44 13.16 17.51
CA GLY A 147 -6.89 12.94 17.46
C GLY A 147 -7.39 12.32 16.15
N ILE A 148 -6.57 11.47 15.51
CA ILE A 148 -6.89 10.82 14.23
C ILE A 148 -6.79 9.30 14.38
N PRO A 149 -7.47 8.50 13.54
CA PRO A 149 -7.40 7.05 13.63
C PRO A 149 -6.04 6.49 13.14
N ALA A 150 -5.58 5.41 13.79
CA ALA A 150 -4.54 4.53 13.28
C ALA A 150 -5.20 3.37 12.52
N VAL A 151 -4.96 3.29 11.22
CA VAL A 151 -5.57 2.31 10.32
C VAL A 151 -4.53 1.27 9.93
N MET A 152 -4.76 0.02 10.32
CA MET A 152 -3.96 -1.12 9.87
C MET A 152 -4.54 -1.64 8.55
N LEU A 153 -3.68 -1.74 7.53
CA LEU A 153 -4.01 -2.29 6.22
C LEU A 153 -3.40 -3.68 6.03
N PRO A 154 -4.06 -4.60 5.33
CA PRO A 154 -3.60 -5.98 5.19
C PRO A 154 -2.27 -6.14 4.44
N PHE A 155 -1.92 -5.26 3.52
CA PHE A 155 -0.67 -5.21 2.75
C PHE A 155 -0.48 -6.36 1.75
N THR A 156 -0.88 -7.58 2.09
CA THR A 156 -0.81 -8.77 1.23
C THR A 156 -1.98 -9.70 1.52
N VAL A 157 -2.21 -10.67 0.64
CA VAL A 157 -3.15 -11.77 0.89
C VAL A 157 -2.76 -12.47 2.19
N GLY A 158 -3.73 -12.74 3.05
CA GLY A 158 -3.52 -13.28 4.40
C GLY A 158 -3.15 -12.24 5.47
N GLY A 159 -3.00 -10.96 5.13
CA GLY A 159 -2.68 -9.88 6.08
C GLY A 159 -3.84 -9.47 6.99
N SER A 160 -5.04 -9.93 6.69
CA SER A 160 -6.23 -9.88 7.55
C SER A 160 -7.15 -11.05 7.20
N PRO A 161 -8.11 -11.42 8.08
CA PRO A 161 -9.08 -12.48 7.78
C PRO A 161 -9.88 -12.26 6.49
N GLU A 162 -10.20 -11.00 6.19
CA GLU A 162 -10.97 -10.61 5.01
C GLU A 162 -10.12 -10.59 3.72
N ALA A 163 -8.81 -10.48 3.84
CA ALA A 163 -7.87 -10.48 2.71
C ALA A 163 -7.46 -11.92 2.32
N GLY A 164 -8.44 -12.84 2.15
CA GLY A 164 -8.20 -14.25 1.84
C GLY A 164 -7.71 -14.50 0.40
N ASP A 165 -7.93 -13.55 -0.50
CA ASP A 165 -7.44 -13.55 -1.87
C ASP A 165 -7.11 -12.13 -2.34
N LEU A 166 -6.74 -11.95 -3.62
CA LEU A 166 -6.42 -10.65 -4.17
C LEU A 166 -7.62 -9.70 -4.19
N TYR A 167 -8.84 -10.17 -4.38
CA TYR A 167 -10.04 -9.32 -4.35
C TYR A 167 -10.32 -8.87 -2.93
N GLY A 168 -10.31 -9.78 -1.97
CA GLY A 168 -10.47 -9.48 -0.55
C GLY A 168 -9.39 -8.53 -0.02
N LEU A 169 -8.16 -8.62 -0.52
CA LEU A 169 -7.09 -7.68 -0.17
C LEU A 169 -7.47 -6.23 -0.48
N PHE A 170 -7.99 -5.95 -1.68
CA PHE A 170 -8.37 -4.60 -2.06
C PHE A 170 -9.71 -4.17 -1.46
N ASP A 171 -10.68 -5.08 -1.38
CA ASP A 171 -11.97 -4.84 -0.71
C ASP A 171 -11.75 -4.43 0.75
N ASP A 172 -10.94 -5.18 1.50
CA ASP A 172 -10.65 -4.86 2.90
C ASP A 172 -9.80 -3.60 3.07
N THR A 173 -8.83 -3.37 2.18
CA THR A 173 -8.02 -2.14 2.17
C THR A 173 -8.90 -0.91 2.03
N ILE A 174 -9.79 -0.88 1.04
CA ILE A 174 -10.69 0.25 0.78
C ILE A 174 -11.68 0.43 1.93
N ARG A 175 -12.29 -0.65 2.41
CA ARG A 175 -13.20 -0.64 3.54
C ARG A 175 -12.56 -0.03 4.79
N ARG A 176 -11.32 -0.41 5.12
CA ARG A 176 -10.57 0.12 6.29
C ARG A 176 -10.24 1.60 6.12
N LEU A 177 -9.83 2.03 4.93
CA LEU A 177 -9.56 3.44 4.63
C LEU A 177 -10.83 4.28 4.76
N LEU A 178 -11.95 3.85 4.19
CA LEU A 178 -13.24 4.55 4.29
C LEU A 178 -13.74 4.62 5.73
N LYS A 179 -13.59 3.54 6.51
CA LYS A 179 -13.91 3.54 7.94
C LYS A 179 -13.05 4.53 8.73
N GLY A 180 -11.77 4.67 8.39
CA GLY A 180 -10.88 5.62 9.02
C GLY A 180 -11.13 7.07 8.62
N LEU A 181 -11.86 7.32 7.52
CA LEU A 181 -12.21 8.67 7.07
C LEU A 181 -13.43 9.25 7.84
N ASN A 182 -14.33 8.38 8.26
CA ASN A 182 -15.57 8.70 9.00
C ASN A 182 -15.35 8.66 10.51
#